data_5849422713d1e14ec23274fff528c98f
#
_entry.id   5849422713d1e14ec23274fff528c98f
#
_cell.length_a   1.000
_cell.length_b   1.000
_cell.length_c   1.000
_cell.angle_alpha   90.00
_cell.angle_beta   90.00
_cell.angle_gamma   90.00
#
_symmetry.space_group_name_H-M   'P 1'
#
loop_
_entity.id
_entity.type
_entity.pdbx_description
1 polymer ?
#
loop_
_entity_poly.entity_id
_entity_poly.type
_entity_poly.pdbx_seq_one_letter_code
_entity_poly.pdbx_strand_id
1 'polypeptide(L)'
;MTTDRRLEILRAIVDEYVQTQEPVGSKAIADKHALGISPATIRNEMAVLEEEGLITQPHTSAGRIPTDRGYRIFVDKLATVKPLSTAERRAIETFLSSSLDLDDVIKRSAKLLADITKQVAVVQYPNVADHHTRDLMAISGTANLARSGEALGSTLSPILEALEEQVVLLRLLSDAPERVQVKIGHEQVDTHLQ
;
A
#
# COMPACT_ATOMS: atom_id res chain seq x y z
N MET A 1 -8.38 11.67 25.33
CA MET A 1 -6.95 12.04 25.40
C MET A 1 -5.99 10.84 25.29
N THR A 2 -6.18 9.74 26.03
CA THR A 2 -5.27 8.56 25.96
C THR A 2 -5.40 7.79 24.64
N THR A 3 -6.61 7.65 24.12
CA THR A 3 -6.89 6.95 22.86
C THR A 3 -6.28 7.65 21.64
N ASP A 4 -6.34 8.98 21.58
CA ASP A 4 -5.78 9.76 20.46
C ASP A 4 -4.26 9.63 20.39
N ARG A 5 -3.59 9.75 21.55
CA ARG A 5 -2.13 9.59 21.63
C ARG A 5 -1.68 8.20 21.17
N ARG A 6 -2.42 7.16 21.54
CA ARG A 6 -2.12 5.78 21.15
C ARG A 6 -2.26 5.58 19.65
N LEU A 7 -3.28 6.19 19.04
CA LEU A 7 -3.45 6.19 17.59
C LEU A 7 -2.35 6.95 16.87
N GLU A 8 -1.87 8.07 17.42
CA GLU A 8 -0.70 8.80 16.86
C GLU A 8 0.58 7.96 16.90
N ILE A 9 0.80 7.20 17.99
CA ILE A 9 1.93 6.28 18.10
C ILE A 9 1.79 5.13 17.09
N LEU A 10 0.61 4.53 16.94
CA LEU A 10 0.35 3.51 15.93
C LEU A 10 0.64 4.05 14.52
N ARG A 11 0.18 5.27 14.22
CA ARG A 11 0.49 5.94 12.95
C ARG A 11 1.99 6.04 12.72
N ALA A 12 2.73 6.54 13.71
CA ALA A 12 4.18 6.70 13.64
C ALA A 12 4.89 5.36 13.41
N ILE A 13 4.41 4.28 14.05
CA ILE A 13 4.95 2.91 13.84
C ILE A 13 4.71 2.45 12.41
N VAL A 14 3.48 2.61 11.90
CA VAL A 14 3.15 2.20 10.52
C VAL A 14 3.95 3.00 9.50
N ASP A 15 3.99 4.34 9.65
CA ASP A 15 4.72 5.23 8.74
C ASP A 15 6.22 4.87 8.69
N GLU A 16 6.84 4.63 9.83
CA GLU A 16 8.26 4.26 9.92
C GLU A 16 8.51 2.86 9.34
N TYR A 17 7.67 1.87 9.69
CA TYR A 17 7.83 0.51 9.22
C TYR A 17 7.64 0.38 7.69
N VAL A 18 6.68 1.10 7.13
CA VAL A 18 6.46 1.11 5.66
C VAL A 18 7.68 1.66 4.93
N GLN A 19 8.37 2.65 5.52
CA GLN A 19 9.55 3.25 4.90
C GLN A 19 10.82 2.40 5.04
N THR A 20 11.01 1.76 6.20
CA THR A 20 12.28 1.10 6.54
C THR A 20 12.23 -0.41 6.42
N GLN A 21 11.04 -1.02 6.50
CA GLN A 21 10.81 -2.47 6.63
C GLN A 21 11.54 -3.08 7.85
N GLU A 22 11.93 -2.23 8.82
CA GLU A 22 12.62 -2.65 10.04
C GLU A 22 11.72 -2.48 11.28
N PRO A 23 11.82 -3.36 12.28
CA PRO A 23 11.07 -3.22 13.53
C PRO A 23 11.33 -1.90 14.22
N VAL A 24 10.28 -1.19 14.59
CA VAL A 24 10.31 0.21 15.06
C VAL A 24 10.48 0.28 16.57
N GLY A 25 11.52 0.96 17.04
CA GLY A 25 11.78 1.19 18.46
C GLY A 25 11.19 2.50 18.99
N SER A 26 10.86 2.55 20.28
CA SER A 26 10.32 3.76 20.93
C SER A 26 11.22 4.99 20.81
N LYS A 27 12.55 4.79 20.74
CA LYS A 27 13.51 5.87 20.54
C LYS A 27 13.42 6.45 19.12
N ALA A 28 13.32 5.60 18.11
CA ALA A 28 13.19 6.05 16.73
C ALA A 28 11.92 6.91 16.54
N ILE A 29 10.81 6.51 17.18
CA ILE A 29 9.56 7.30 17.15
C ILE A 29 9.77 8.67 17.83
N ALA A 30 10.39 8.70 19.03
CA ALA A 30 10.62 9.93 19.75
C ALA A 30 11.52 10.92 18.99
N ASP A 31 12.52 10.40 18.28
CA ASP A 31 13.51 11.20 17.56
C ASP A 31 12.98 11.73 16.21
N LYS A 32 12.14 10.93 15.51
CA LYS A 32 11.69 11.25 14.15
C LYS A 32 10.29 11.87 14.09
N HIS A 33 9.42 11.53 15.04
CA HIS A 33 8.05 12.02 15.09
C HIS A 33 7.90 12.99 16.27
N ALA A 34 7.55 14.24 15.99
CA ALA A 34 7.43 15.31 16.99
C ALA A 34 6.19 15.12 17.91
N LEU A 35 6.09 13.98 18.58
CA LEU A 35 4.96 13.67 19.47
C LEU A 35 5.04 14.37 20.84
N GLY A 36 6.17 14.97 21.18
CA GLY A 36 6.34 15.68 22.44
C GLY A 36 6.31 14.81 23.70
N ILE A 37 6.55 13.50 23.56
CA ILE A 37 6.52 12.53 24.67
C ILE A 37 7.81 11.72 24.75
N SER A 38 8.13 11.24 25.96
CA SER A 38 9.36 10.52 26.20
C SER A 38 9.37 9.10 25.57
N PRO A 39 10.54 8.53 25.21
CA PRO A 39 10.64 7.16 24.76
C PRO A 39 10.06 6.14 25.73
N ALA A 40 10.11 6.42 27.05
CA ALA A 40 9.54 5.57 28.08
C ALA A 40 8.00 5.56 27.99
N THR A 41 7.39 6.73 27.78
CA THR A 41 5.93 6.85 27.57
C THR A 41 5.51 6.13 26.29
N ILE A 42 6.25 6.32 25.19
CA ILE A 42 6.00 5.62 23.93
C ILE A 42 6.04 4.10 24.15
N ARG A 43 7.05 3.60 24.86
CA ARG A 43 7.18 2.16 25.15
C ARG A 43 5.97 1.62 25.92
N ASN A 44 5.45 2.35 26.90
CA ASN A 44 4.26 1.94 27.64
C ASN A 44 3.02 1.89 26.74
N GLU A 45 2.84 2.87 25.87
CA GLU A 45 1.71 2.85 24.92
C GLU A 45 1.89 1.74 23.86
N MET A 46 3.13 1.45 23.43
CA MET A 46 3.40 0.31 22.55
C MET A 46 3.03 -1.02 23.19
N ALA A 47 3.25 -1.20 24.50
CA ALA A 47 2.83 -2.39 25.21
C ALA A 47 1.30 -2.57 25.17
N VAL A 48 0.55 -1.49 25.34
CA VAL A 48 -0.92 -1.54 25.25
C VAL A 48 -1.37 -1.82 23.80
N LEU A 49 -0.74 -1.20 22.79
CA LEU A 49 -1.03 -1.51 21.38
C LEU A 49 -0.76 -2.97 21.04
N GLU A 50 0.25 -3.56 21.67
CA GLU A 50 0.58 -4.97 21.51
C GLU A 50 -0.45 -5.88 22.19
N GLU A 51 -0.90 -5.54 23.40
CA GLU A 51 -2.01 -6.23 24.10
C GLU A 51 -3.32 -6.15 23.29
N GLU A 52 -3.57 -5.01 22.62
CA GLU A 52 -4.71 -4.82 21.72
C GLU A 52 -4.54 -5.58 20.38
N GLY A 53 -3.39 -6.19 20.11
CA GLY A 53 -3.08 -6.93 18.89
C GLY A 53 -2.91 -6.05 17.64
N LEU A 54 -2.54 -4.76 17.82
CA LEU A 54 -2.33 -3.81 16.72
C LEU A 54 -0.89 -3.78 16.22
N ILE A 55 0.04 -4.15 17.09
CA ILE A 55 1.45 -4.32 16.79
C ILE A 55 1.94 -5.62 17.43
N THR A 56 3.08 -6.13 16.98
CA THR A 56 3.71 -7.32 17.56
C THR A 56 5.22 -7.17 17.60
N GLN A 57 5.86 -7.95 18.45
CA GLN A 57 7.31 -8.02 18.55
C GLN A 57 7.81 -9.28 17.80
N PRO A 58 8.54 -9.15 16.70
CA PRO A 58 9.01 -10.33 15.96
C PRO A 58 10.05 -11.14 16.71
N HIS A 59 10.88 -10.50 17.55
CA HIS A 59 11.92 -11.15 18.38
C HIS A 59 12.12 -10.39 19.68
N THR A 60 12.55 -11.05 20.74
CA THR A 60 12.64 -10.54 22.12
C THR A 60 13.40 -9.22 22.30
N SER A 61 14.35 -8.89 21.42
CA SER A 61 15.14 -7.64 21.43
C SER A 61 14.80 -6.69 20.28
N ALA A 62 13.84 -7.05 19.42
CA ALA A 62 13.45 -6.23 18.30
C ALA A 62 12.49 -5.11 18.74
N GLY A 63 12.33 -4.08 17.87
CA GLY A 63 11.23 -3.14 17.95
C GLY A 63 9.87 -3.80 17.74
N ARG A 64 8.89 -3.03 17.32
CA ARG A 64 7.53 -3.51 17.02
C ARG A 64 7.24 -3.38 15.53
N ILE A 65 6.43 -4.29 15.00
CA ILE A 65 5.91 -4.24 13.64
C ILE A 65 4.38 -4.19 13.69
N PRO A 66 3.72 -3.53 12.72
CA PRO A 66 2.27 -3.53 12.63
C PRO A 66 1.73 -4.93 12.33
N THR A 67 0.58 -5.28 12.90
CA THR A 67 -0.23 -6.44 12.48
C THR A 67 -1.20 -6.05 11.38
N ASP A 68 -1.84 -7.03 10.71
CA ASP A 68 -2.92 -6.75 9.74
C ASP A 68 -4.01 -5.88 10.34
N ARG A 69 -4.38 -6.11 11.59
CA ARG A 69 -5.34 -5.29 12.33
C ARG A 69 -4.84 -3.87 12.58
N GLY A 70 -3.55 -3.71 12.87
CA GLY A 70 -2.91 -2.40 13.00
C GLY A 70 -2.95 -1.61 11.69
N TYR A 71 -2.62 -2.25 10.57
CA TYR A 71 -2.74 -1.65 9.24
C TYR A 71 -4.19 -1.29 8.90
N ARG A 72 -5.17 -2.14 9.25
CA ARG A 72 -6.59 -1.85 9.01
C ARG A 72 -7.03 -0.58 9.74
N ILE A 73 -6.70 -0.44 11.02
CA ILE A 73 -7.01 0.77 11.78
C ILE A 73 -6.30 1.99 11.19
N PHE A 74 -5.04 1.83 10.74
CA PHE A 74 -4.31 2.92 10.09
C PHE A 74 -5.03 3.39 8.82
N VAL A 75 -5.40 2.48 7.93
CA VAL A 75 -6.08 2.83 6.67
C VAL A 75 -7.45 3.47 6.94
N ASP A 76 -8.24 2.90 7.84
CA ASP A 76 -9.63 3.32 8.04
C ASP A 76 -9.75 4.62 8.85
N LYS A 77 -8.83 4.88 9.77
CA LYS A 77 -8.95 5.97 10.73
C LYS A 77 -7.85 7.01 10.67
N LEU A 78 -6.65 6.63 10.28
CA LEU A 78 -5.45 7.46 10.41
C LEU A 78 -4.88 7.91 9.08
N ALA A 79 -5.14 7.18 7.99
CA ALA A 79 -4.68 7.57 6.65
C ALA A 79 -5.39 8.83 6.20
N THR A 80 -4.66 9.94 6.18
CA THR A 80 -5.17 11.21 5.66
C THR A 80 -4.76 11.33 4.20
N VAL A 81 -5.73 11.22 3.31
CA VAL A 81 -5.48 11.45 1.87
C VAL A 81 -5.29 12.96 1.66
N LYS A 82 -4.05 13.35 1.38
CA LYS A 82 -3.75 14.73 0.99
C LYS A 82 -4.28 14.96 -0.43
N PRO A 83 -5.18 15.92 -0.65
CA PRO A 83 -5.63 16.23 -2.00
C PRO A 83 -4.45 16.74 -2.86
N LEU A 84 -4.49 16.42 -4.15
CA LEU A 84 -3.51 16.92 -5.10
C LEU A 84 -3.51 18.44 -5.11
N SER A 85 -2.34 19.03 -5.06
CA SER A 85 -2.17 20.48 -5.29
C SER A 85 -2.55 20.84 -6.72
N THR A 86 -2.85 22.11 -6.97
CA THR A 86 -3.18 22.60 -8.32
C THR A 86 -2.05 22.33 -9.32
N ALA A 87 -0.78 22.42 -8.87
CA ALA A 87 0.39 22.15 -9.70
C ALA A 87 0.49 20.65 -10.09
N GLU A 88 0.30 19.75 -9.11
CA GLU A 88 0.30 18.30 -9.35
C GLU A 88 -0.83 17.90 -10.28
N ARG A 89 -2.04 18.43 -10.06
CA ARG A 89 -3.19 18.18 -10.96
C ARG A 89 -2.89 18.61 -12.39
N ARG A 90 -2.38 19.82 -12.60
CA ARG A 90 -2.02 20.33 -13.93
C ARG A 90 -0.92 19.50 -14.58
N ALA A 91 0.08 19.06 -13.84
CA ALA A 91 1.13 18.20 -14.36
C ALA A 91 0.57 16.86 -14.86
N ILE A 92 -0.34 16.25 -14.10
CA ILE A 92 -1.03 15.01 -14.49
C ILE A 92 -1.89 15.24 -15.75
N GLU A 93 -2.70 16.31 -15.77
CA GLU A 93 -3.55 16.67 -16.91
C GLU A 93 -2.70 16.88 -18.17
N THR A 94 -1.59 17.63 -18.06
CA THR A 94 -0.69 17.87 -19.19
C THR A 94 -0.03 16.57 -19.68
N PHE A 95 0.38 15.70 -18.77
CA PHE A 95 0.99 14.42 -19.12
C PHE A 95 0.00 13.51 -19.85
N LEU A 96 -1.26 13.45 -19.41
CA LEU A 96 -2.28 12.61 -20.02
C LEU A 96 -2.83 13.23 -21.32
N SER A 97 -2.94 14.55 -21.42
CA SER A 97 -3.47 15.23 -22.63
C SER A 97 -2.56 15.11 -23.86
N SER A 98 -1.30 14.72 -23.68
CA SER A 98 -0.37 14.42 -24.77
C SER A 98 -0.54 13.02 -25.36
N SER A 99 -1.52 12.25 -24.89
CA SER A 99 -1.79 10.89 -25.36
C SER A 99 -2.45 10.91 -26.77
N LEU A 100 -2.11 9.90 -27.58
CA LEU A 100 -2.59 9.80 -28.95
C LEU A 100 -4.00 9.20 -29.04
N ASP A 101 -4.29 8.22 -28.19
CA ASP A 101 -5.55 7.50 -28.11
C ASP A 101 -5.85 7.00 -26.69
N LEU A 102 -6.97 6.28 -26.51
CA LEU A 102 -7.38 5.75 -25.21
C LEU A 102 -6.39 4.74 -24.65
N ASP A 103 -5.83 3.87 -25.49
CA ASP A 103 -4.85 2.86 -25.06
C ASP A 103 -3.57 3.51 -24.52
N ASP A 104 -3.09 4.58 -25.21
CA ASP A 104 -1.96 5.37 -24.72
C ASP A 104 -2.26 6.10 -23.40
N VAL A 105 -3.48 6.66 -23.23
CA VAL A 105 -3.91 7.25 -21.94
C VAL A 105 -3.81 6.22 -20.82
N ILE A 106 -4.32 5.02 -21.04
CA ILE A 106 -4.36 3.97 -20.00
C ILE A 106 -2.97 3.47 -19.65
N LYS A 107 -2.13 3.21 -20.65
CA LYS A 107 -0.72 2.82 -20.43
C LYS A 107 0.05 3.90 -19.66
N ARG A 108 -0.14 5.16 -20.02
CA ARG A 108 0.48 6.30 -19.31
C ARG A 108 -0.06 6.43 -17.89
N SER A 109 -1.36 6.20 -17.67
CA SER A 109 -1.95 6.21 -16.33
C SER A 109 -1.36 5.13 -15.44
N ALA A 110 -1.25 3.89 -15.93
CA ALA A 110 -0.59 2.80 -15.20
C ALA A 110 0.87 3.14 -14.87
N LYS A 111 1.60 3.72 -15.85
CA LYS A 111 2.98 4.15 -15.64
C LYS A 111 3.07 5.25 -14.59
N LEU A 112 2.24 6.26 -14.66
CA LEU A 112 2.21 7.37 -13.69
C LEU A 112 1.91 6.87 -12.28
N LEU A 113 0.92 6.00 -12.12
CA LEU A 113 0.60 5.37 -10.84
C LEU A 113 1.82 4.61 -10.28
N ALA A 114 2.47 3.78 -11.11
CA ALA A 114 3.65 3.02 -10.67
C ALA A 114 4.82 3.93 -10.31
N ASP A 115 5.02 5.03 -11.04
CA ASP A 115 6.10 5.99 -10.78
C ASP A 115 5.87 6.79 -9.49
N ILE A 116 4.62 7.15 -9.18
CA ILE A 116 4.27 7.88 -7.95
C ILE A 116 4.31 6.96 -6.73
N THR A 117 3.69 5.79 -6.82
CA THR A 117 3.54 4.88 -5.69
C THR A 117 4.79 4.04 -5.42
N LYS A 118 5.69 3.93 -6.40
CA LYS A 118 6.82 2.97 -6.39
C LYS A 118 6.38 1.52 -6.25
N GLN A 119 5.14 1.22 -6.66
CA GLN A 119 4.54 -0.11 -6.65
C GLN A 119 4.22 -0.56 -8.07
N VAL A 120 3.73 -1.79 -8.21
CA VAL A 120 3.09 -2.23 -9.45
C VAL A 120 1.71 -1.58 -9.54
N ALA A 121 1.38 -1.09 -10.72
CA ALA A 121 0.06 -0.57 -11.05
C ALA A 121 -0.56 -1.42 -12.15
N VAL A 122 -1.81 -1.82 -11.93
CA VAL A 122 -2.63 -2.54 -12.91
C VAL A 122 -3.87 -1.70 -13.18
N VAL A 123 -4.17 -1.44 -14.44
CA VAL A 123 -5.36 -0.74 -14.88
C VAL A 123 -6.14 -1.66 -15.79
N GLN A 124 -7.35 -2.03 -15.39
CA GLN A 124 -8.30 -2.80 -16.20
C GLN A 124 -9.26 -1.85 -16.88
N TYR A 125 -9.58 -2.11 -18.13
CA TYR A 125 -10.53 -1.31 -18.90
C TYR A 125 -11.28 -2.16 -19.94
N PRO A 126 -12.56 -1.80 -20.25
CA PRO A 126 -13.35 -2.55 -21.20
C PRO A 126 -12.76 -2.41 -22.62
N ASN A 127 -12.75 -3.50 -23.38
CA ASN A 127 -12.41 -3.45 -24.79
C ASN A 127 -13.59 -2.88 -25.60
N VAL A 128 -13.54 -1.59 -25.90
CA VAL A 128 -14.61 -0.87 -26.60
C VAL A 128 -14.67 -1.24 -28.09
N ALA A 129 -13.60 -1.77 -28.65
CA ALA A 129 -13.51 -2.09 -30.07
C ALA A 129 -14.18 -3.44 -30.46
N ASP A 130 -14.37 -4.33 -29.49
CA ASP A 130 -14.91 -5.66 -29.77
C ASP A 130 -15.83 -6.11 -28.63
N HIS A 131 -17.14 -6.14 -28.91
CA HIS A 131 -18.20 -6.48 -27.95
C HIS A 131 -18.14 -7.93 -27.40
N HIS A 132 -17.23 -8.75 -27.88
CA HIS A 132 -17.06 -10.16 -27.47
C HIS A 132 -15.71 -10.44 -26.78
N THR A 133 -14.88 -9.44 -26.59
CA THR A 133 -13.52 -9.62 -26.10
C THR A 133 -13.38 -9.24 -24.64
N ARG A 134 -12.45 -9.95 -23.98
CA ARG A 134 -12.07 -9.76 -22.59
C ARG A 134 -11.58 -8.32 -22.36
N ASP A 135 -11.81 -7.83 -21.16
CA ASP A 135 -11.22 -6.58 -20.70
C ASP A 135 -9.71 -6.55 -20.96
N LEU A 136 -9.25 -5.39 -21.33
CA LEU A 136 -7.83 -5.14 -21.55
C LEU A 136 -7.17 -4.72 -20.25
N MET A 137 -5.87 -4.97 -20.13
CA MET A 137 -5.09 -4.57 -18.94
C MET A 137 -3.82 -3.85 -19.34
N ALA A 138 -3.50 -2.79 -18.60
CA ALA A 138 -2.20 -2.15 -18.64
C ALA A 138 -1.49 -2.37 -17.30
N ILE A 139 -0.28 -2.94 -17.35
CA ILE A 139 0.56 -3.22 -16.18
C ILE A 139 1.81 -2.38 -16.28
N SER A 140 2.22 -1.76 -15.18
CA SER A 140 3.46 -1.01 -15.09
C SER A 140 4.09 -1.14 -13.71
N GLY A 141 5.41 -0.92 -13.61
CA GLY A 141 6.11 -0.91 -12.33
C GLY A 141 6.63 -2.26 -11.85
N THR A 142 6.68 -3.31 -12.69
CA THR A 142 7.27 -4.61 -12.32
C THR A 142 8.72 -4.50 -11.86
N ALA A 143 9.49 -3.53 -12.40
CA ALA A 143 10.83 -3.20 -11.92
C ALA A 143 10.84 -2.68 -10.46
N ASN A 144 9.73 -2.16 -9.93
CA ASN A 144 9.64 -1.77 -8.53
C ASN A 144 9.63 -3.01 -7.62
N LEU A 145 8.95 -4.10 -8.03
CA LEU A 145 9.01 -5.38 -7.31
C LEU A 145 10.42 -5.95 -7.27
N ALA A 146 11.15 -5.89 -8.40
CA ALA A 146 12.53 -6.37 -8.45
C ALA A 146 13.45 -5.61 -7.48
N ARG A 147 13.22 -4.30 -7.30
CA ARG A 147 13.96 -3.48 -6.31
C ARG A 147 13.61 -3.82 -4.86
N SER A 148 12.41 -4.29 -4.62
CA SER A 148 11.95 -4.78 -3.31
C SER A 148 12.25 -6.28 -3.11
N GLY A 149 12.96 -6.91 -4.04
CA GLY A 149 13.17 -8.36 -4.09
C GLY A 149 13.83 -8.96 -2.86
N GLU A 150 14.74 -8.24 -2.18
CA GLU A 150 15.33 -8.71 -0.91
C GLU A 150 14.27 -8.86 0.20
N ALA A 151 13.31 -7.93 0.26
CA ALA A 151 12.21 -7.98 1.23
C ALA A 151 11.15 -9.04 0.88
N LEU A 152 10.94 -9.32 -0.42
CA LEU A 152 9.94 -10.27 -0.90
C LEU A 152 10.46 -11.73 -0.90
N GLY A 153 11.78 -11.94 -0.98
CA GLY A 153 12.39 -13.26 -0.92
C GLY A 153 11.77 -14.24 -1.93
N SER A 154 11.34 -15.40 -1.44
CA SER A 154 10.74 -16.46 -2.26
C SER A 154 9.37 -16.12 -2.85
N THR A 155 8.71 -15.07 -2.39
CA THR A 155 7.38 -14.66 -2.88
C THR A 155 7.44 -13.82 -4.16
N LEU A 156 8.61 -13.32 -4.54
CA LEU A 156 8.78 -12.49 -5.74
C LEU A 156 8.39 -13.23 -7.03
N SER A 157 8.87 -14.46 -7.20
CA SER A 157 8.61 -15.26 -8.42
C SER A 157 7.11 -15.55 -8.62
N PRO A 158 6.38 -16.08 -7.62
CA PRO A 158 4.93 -16.26 -7.71
C PRO A 158 4.15 -14.98 -8.03
N ILE A 159 4.58 -13.83 -7.49
CA ILE A 159 3.93 -12.54 -7.79
C ILE A 159 4.15 -12.15 -9.26
N LEU A 160 5.37 -12.30 -9.77
CA LEU A 160 5.67 -12.01 -11.18
C LEU A 160 4.89 -12.94 -12.12
N GLU A 161 4.83 -14.24 -11.81
CA GLU A 161 4.04 -15.21 -12.56
C GLU A 161 2.55 -14.84 -12.57
N ALA A 162 1.99 -14.48 -11.42
CA ALA A 162 0.59 -14.03 -11.33
C ALA A 162 0.33 -12.75 -12.13
N LEU A 163 1.31 -11.84 -12.23
CA LEU A 163 1.22 -10.62 -13.04
C LEU A 163 1.27 -10.91 -14.55
N GLU A 164 1.96 -11.97 -14.97
CA GLU A 164 1.98 -12.42 -16.36
C GLU A 164 0.69 -13.15 -16.76
N GLU A 165 0.04 -13.82 -15.80
CA GLU A 165 -1.23 -14.48 -15.99
C GLU A 165 -2.41 -13.51 -15.89
N GLN A 166 -2.73 -12.81 -16.99
CA GLN A 166 -3.82 -11.82 -17.06
C GLN A 166 -5.17 -12.36 -16.53
N VAL A 167 -5.43 -13.67 -16.67
CA VAL A 167 -6.66 -14.30 -16.18
C VAL A 167 -6.78 -14.23 -14.65
N VAL A 168 -5.67 -14.38 -13.93
CA VAL A 168 -5.63 -14.27 -12.47
C VAL A 168 -5.94 -12.84 -12.04
N LEU A 169 -5.30 -11.87 -12.70
CA LEU A 169 -5.53 -10.44 -12.42
C LEU A 169 -6.97 -10.02 -12.73
N LEU A 170 -7.55 -10.47 -13.84
CA LEU A 170 -8.95 -10.20 -14.19
C LEU A 170 -9.91 -10.69 -13.10
N ARG A 171 -9.67 -11.87 -12.54
CA ARG A 171 -10.48 -12.39 -11.43
C ARG A 171 -10.33 -11.55 -10.16
N LEU A 172 -9.11 -11.13 -9.82
CA LEU A 172 -8.85 -10.29 -8.64
C LEU A 172 -9.51 -8.91 -8.74
N LEU A 173 -9.66 -8.38 -9.97
CA LEU A 173 -10.22 -7.06 -10.23
C LEU A 173 -11.73 -7.11 -10.54
N SER A 174 -12.28 -8.28 -10.91
CA SER A 174 -13.71 -8.42 -11.30
C SER A 174 -14.68 -7.99 -10.20
N ASP A 175 -14.30 -8.14 -8.94
CA ASP A 175 -15.11 -7.76 -7.78
C ASP A 175 -14.75 -6.37 -7.26
N ALA A 176 -14.08 -5.54 -8.08
CA ALA A 176 -13.68 -4.20 -7.66
C ALA A 176 -14.92 -3.32 -7.39
N PRO A 177 -15.10 -2.80 -6.17
CA PRO A 177 -16.21 -1.94 -5.85
C PRO A 177 -16.05 -0.57 -6.54
N GLU A 178 -17.15 0.16 -6.66
CA GLU A 178 -17.14 1.55 -7.20
C GLU A 178 -16.29 2.53 -6.37
N ARG A 179 -15.78 2.09 -5.24
CA ARG A 179 -14.98 2.91 -4.30
C ARG A 179 -13.59 2.31 -4.10
N VAL A 180 -12.64 3.16 -3.72
CA VAL A 180 -11.30 2.70 -3.31
C VAL A 180 -11.44 1.71 -2.15
N GLN A 181 -10.89 0.52 -2.34
CA GLN A 181 -10.81 -0.53 -1.34
C GLN A 181 -9.33 -0.90 -1.12
N VAL A 182 -8.98 -1.15 0.13
CA VAL A 182 -7.65 -1.65 0.51
C VAL A 182 -7.83 -3.03 1.14
N LYS A 183 -7.17 -4.05 0.59
CA LYS A 183 -7.10 -5.40 1.16
C LYS A 183 -5.75 -5.60 1.81
N ILE A 184 -5.71 -6.09 3.05
CA ILE A 184 -4.50 -6.21 3.86
C ILE A 184 -4.33 -7.66 4.32
N GLY A 185 -3.14 -8.23 4.09
CA GLY A 185 -2.76 -9.54 4.59
C GLY A 185 -3.78 -10.63 4.28
N HIS A 186 -4.31 -11.28 5.31
CA HIS A 186 -5.28 -12.37 5.17
C HIS A 186 -6.61 -11.99 4.51
N GLU A 187 -6.97 -10.71 4.43
CA GLU A 187 -8.15 -10.24 3.68
C GLU A 187 -8.04 -10.51 2.17
N GLN A 188 -6.83 -10.82 1.69
CA GLN A 188 -6.59 -11.20 0.30
C GLN A 188 -6.94 -12.68 0.01
N VAL A 189 -7.05 -13.51 1.04
CA VAL A 189 -7.23 -14.98 0.92
C VAL A 189 -8.66 -15.39 0.54
N ASP A 190 -9.65 -14.54 0.73
CA ASP A 190 -11.06 -14.81 0.39
C ASP A 190 -11.35 -14.78 -1.12
N THR A 191 -10.37 -14.54 -1.95
CA THR A 191 -10.52 -14.54 -3.41
C THR A 191 -9.79 -15.73 -4.02
N HIS A 192 -10.44 -16.92 -3.98
CA HIS A 192 -10.25 -18.10 -4.86
C HIS A 192 -8.85 -18.31 -5.50
N LEU A 193 -7.77 -18.18 -4.71
CA LEU A 193 -6.45 -18.69 -5.05
C LEU A 193 -6.21 -19.99 -4.25
N GLN A 194 -7.09 -20.98 -4.42
CA GLN A 194 -6.83 -22.38 -4.11
C GLN A 194 -6.84 -23.18 -5.40
#